data_83c052d5fd8559da52ca5d00ea34faae
#
_entry.id   83c052d5fd8559da52ca5d00ea34faae
#
_cell.length_a   1.000
_cell.length_b   1.000
_cell.length_c   1.000
_cell.angle_alpha   90.00
_cell.angle_beta   90.00
_cell.angle_gamma   90.00
#
_symmetry.space_group_name_H-M   'P 1'
#
loop_
_entity.id
_entity.type
_entity.pdbx_description
1 polymer ?
#
loop_
_entity_poly.entity_id
_entity_poly.type
_entity_poly.pdbx_seq_one_letter_code
_entity_poly.pdbx_strand_id
1 'polypeptide(L)' 'MTTIVFNSLESALRWCKGHDVSTKYIDKVQGTWLMKYPSTHDPYEVK' A
#
# COMPACT_ATOMS: atom_id res chain seq x y z
N MET A 1 -3.72 5.85 -8.76
CA MET A 1 -2.71 5.32 -7.86
C MET A 1 -2.90 5.85 -6.46
N THR A 2 -2.73 5.02 -5.48
CA THR A 2 -2.94 5.42 -4.10
C THR A 2 -1.63 5.42 -3.36
N THR A 3 -1.39 6.47 -2.58
CA THR A 3 -0.20 6.57 -1.76
C THR A 3 -0.61 6.69 -0.30
N ILE A 4 -0.03 5.86 0.55
CA ILE A 4 -0.33 5.87 1.96
C ILE A 4 0.99 5.98 2.71
N VAL A 5 1.00 6.79 3.76
CA VAL A 5 2.18 6.98 4.57
C VAL A 5 1.95 6.30 5.92
N PHE A 6 2.94 5.52 6.36
CA PHE A 6 2.83 4.80 7.61
C PHE A 6 3.91 5.27 8.58
N ASN A 7 3.62 5.14 9.86
CA ASN A 7 4.58 5.50 10.88
C ASN A 7 5.63 4.43 11.10
N SER A 8 5.33 3.21 10.74
CA SER A 8 6.27 2.13 10.95
C SER A 8 6.01 1.01 9.94
N LEU A 9 6.98 0.15 9.78
CA LEU A 9 6.83 -0.98 8.88
C LEU A 9 5.72 -1.89 9.36
N GLU A 10 5.59 -2.04 10.66
CA GLU A 10 4.57 -2.91 11.20
C GLU A 10 3.18 -2.44 10.81
N SER A 11 2.97 -1.13 10.88
CA SER A 11 1.68 -0.58 10.46
C SER A 11 1.41 -0.87 8.99
N ALA A 12 2.43 -0.74 8.16
CA ALA A 12 2.27 -1.00 6.74
C ALA A 12 1.92 -2.46 6.50
N LEU A 13 2.58 -3.36 7.20
CA LEU A 13 2.32 -4.78 7.03
C LEU A 13 0.91 -5.14 7.47
N ARG A 14 0.45 -4.56 8.56
CA ARG A 14 -0.91 -4.81 9.01
C ARG A 14 -1.93 -4.34 8.02
N TRP A 15 -1.69 -3.17 7.48
CA TRP A 15 -2.61 -2.61 6.51
C TRP A 15 -2.70 -3.51 5.28
N CYS A 16 -1.56 -3.98 4.80
CA CYS A 16 -1.54 -4.88 3.66
C CYS A 16 -2.33 -6.14 3.92
N LYS A 17 -2.17 -6.69 5.11
CA LYS A 17 -2.85 -7.92 5.45
C LYS A 17 -4.35 -7.71 5.51
N GLY A 18 -4.77 -6.60 6.07
CA GLY A 18 -6.19 -6.33 6.20
C GLY A 18 -6.87 -5.99 4.90
N HIS A 19 -6.11 -5.45 3.94
CA HIS A 19 -6.66 -5.03 2.66
C HIS A 19 -6.26 -5.93 1.49
N ASP A 20 -5.56 -7.01 1.81
CA ASP A 20 -5.18 -7.98 0.78
C ASP A 20 -4.33 -7.33 -0.30
N VAL A 21 -3.41 -6.50 0.10
CA VAL A 21 -2.50 -5.82 -0.82
C VAL A 21 -1.11 -6.38 -0.62
N SER A 22 -0.36 -6.53 -1.69
CA SER A 22 0.97 -7.10 -1.61
C SER A 22 1.94 -6.17 -0.89
N THR A 23 2.79 -6.73 -0.05
CA THR A 23 3.77 -5.94 0.67
C THR A 23 4.88 -5.44 -0.24
N LYS A 24 4.96 -5.93 -1.46
CA LYS A 24 6.00 -5.47 -2.37
C LYS A 24 5.86 -3.99 -2.73
N TYR A 25 4.69 -3.42 -2.49
CA TYR A 25 4.48 -2.01 -2.79
C TYR A 25 4.99 -1.08 -1.70
N ILE A 26 5.38 -1.64 -0.55
CA ILE A 26 5.88 -0.82 0.54
C ILE A 26 7.29 -0.34 0.18
N ASP A 27 7.54 0.94 0.41
CA ASP A 27 8.83 1.52 0.11
C ASP A 27 9.26 2.40 1.28
N LYS A 28 10.55 2.61 1.44
CA LYS A 28 11.05 3.47 2.48
C LYS A 28 11.75 4.64 1.82
N VAL A 29 11.25 5.84 2.09
CA VAL A 29 11.80 7.04 1.50
C VAL A 29 12.12 8.02 2.61
N GLN A 30 13.39 8.36 2.74
CA GLN A 30 13.85 9.32 3.75
C GLN A 30 13.35 8.99 5.15
N GLY A 31 13.45 7.72 5.50
CA GLY A 31 13.05 7.30 6.84
C GLY A 31 11.57 7.13 7.03
N THR A 32 10.80 7.31 6.00
CA THR A 32 9.35 7.21 6.08
C THR A 32 8.88 5.99 5.29
N TRP A 33 7.99 5.22 5.89
CA TRP A 33 7.42 4.07 5.20
C TRP A 33 6.20 4.53 4.44
N LEU A 34 6.17 4.26 3.15
CA LEU A 34 5.01 4.61 2.36
C LEU A 34 4.71 3.50 1.39
N MET A 35 3.53 3.53 0.83
CA MET A 35 3.10 2.51 -0.10
C MET A 35 2.40 3.18 -1.26
N LYS A 36 2.83 2.86 -2.46
CA LYS A 36 2.16 3.33 -3.66
C LYS A 36 1.66 2.11 -4.38
N TYR A 37 0.38 2.00 -4.48
CA TYR A 37 -0.17 0.85 -5.15
C TYR A 37 -1.31 1.27 -6.07
N PRO A 38 -1.55 0.50 -7.11
CA PRO A 38 -2.63 0.84 -8.03
C PRO A 38 -3.96 0.54 -7.38
N SER A 39 -4.85 1.50 -7.41
CA SER A 39 -6.19 1.27 -6.89
C SER A 39 -6.99 0.61 -7.95
N THR A 40 -6.71 -0.62 -8.17
CA THR A 40 -7.25 -1.23 -9.33
C THR A 40 -8.49 -2.01 -9.13
N HIS A 41 -8.99 -2.09 -7.94
CA HIS A 41 -10.23 -2.72 -7.83
C HIS A 41 -11.33 -1.82 -8.19
N ASP A 42 -11.05 -0.84 -8.93
CA ASP A 42 -12.01 -0.05 -9.57
C ASP A 42 -12.85 -0.94 -10.44
N PRO A 43 -14.12 -0.92 -10.34
CA PRO A 43 -14.96 -1.82 -11.12
C PRO A 43 -14.77 -1.69 -12.60
N TYR A 44 -14.36 -0.56 -13.06
CA TYR A 44 -14.17 -0.41 -14.46
C TYR A 44 -13.09 -1.23 -15.00
N GLU A 45 -12.10 -1.47 -14.17
CA GLU A 45 -10.99 -2.22 -14.62
C GLU A 45 -11.33 -3.63 -14.81
N VAL A 46 -12.39 -4.04 -14.27
CA VAL A 46 -12.77 -5.38 -14.34
C VAL A 46 -13.30 -5.75 -15.66
N LYS A 47 -13.71 -4.82 -16.42
CA LYS A 47 -14.27 -5.15 -17.69
C LYS A 47 -13.34 -5.71 -18.65
#